data_1f7e35c37184c622c831515efa51dc47
#
_entry.id   1f7e35c37184c622c831515efa51dc47
#
_cell.length_a   1.000
_cell.length_b   1.000
_cell.length_c   1.000
_cell.angle_alpha   90.00
_cell.angle_beta   90.00
_cell.angle_gamma   90.00
#
_symmetry.space_group_name_H-M   'P 1'
#
loop_
_entity.id
_entity.type
_entity.pdbx_description
1 polymer ?
#
loop_
_entity_poly.entity_id
_entity_poly.type
_entity_poly.pdbx_seq_one_letter_code
_entity_poly.pdbx_strand_id
1 'polypeptide(L)'
;MQWDDLRVFLAIAQAGSLRRAARVLGFGQPTVIRHLRQLEQSLGTRLFERTPDGHRLTKGGQHLMPMAQSMADAATAIDRRRMAFGDDGGGVVRVSAGEWPARFLAPRLASLSNTHRDLTVELVETHSEPDLDRREADLLIQHGLPARGHLVRVSLGTIEAAIYGAASLVESQPTTRTEARWRSCAWVAYDAPHEYFRSMAFLIGHLGDRRPRVRANRFSLQLEAIRAGAGLGILPCFVGDPDPTLVRLTAPLPELTDRYWLLVHPDLKTVPRVRLLIDWIRTAFKEGKSMLQGSRREASR
;
A
#
# COMPACT_ATOMS: atom_id res chain seq x y z
N MET A 1 38.02 7.94 0.60
CA MET A 1 36.53 7.88 0.57
C MET A 1 36.10 6.41 0.55
N GLN A 2 35.31 5.96 1.50
CA GLN A 2 34.77 4.62 1.60
C GLN A 2 33.25 4.66 1.47
N TRP A 3 32.63 3.55 1.09
CA TRP A 3 31.18 3.45 0.96
C TRP A 3 30.43 3.77 2.27
N ASP A 4 30.96 3.32 3.40
CA ASP A 4 30.36 3.59 4.71
C ASP A 4 30.36 5.08 5.06
N ASP A 5 31.32 5.87 4.58
CA ASP A 5 31.34 7.31 4.76
C ASP A 5 30.16 7.98 4.04
N LEU A 6 29.85 7.54 2.80
CA LEU A 6 28.69 8.02 2.03
C LEU A 6 27.36 7.56 2.64
N ARG A 7 27.29 6.34 3.16
CA ARG A 7 26.13 5.83 3.90
C ARG A 7 25.82 6.70 5.12
N VAL A 8 26.85 7.06 5.87
CA VAL A 8 26.72 7.96 7.02
C VAL A 8 26.25 9.36 6.58
N PHE A 9 26.83 9.91 5.51
CA PHE A 9 26.40 11.19 4.94
C PHE A 9 24.91 11.20 4.60
N LEU A 10 24.43 10.18 3.87
CA LEU A 10 23.01 10.04 3.50
C LEU A 10 22.11 9.94 4.74
N ALA A 11 22.49 9.14 5.72
CA ALA A 11 21.72 8.98 6.95
C ALA A 11 21.61 10.31 7.73
N ILE A 12 22.68 11.11 7.78
CA ILE A 12 22.64 12.43 8.43
C ILE A 12 21.73 13.39 7.65
N ALA A 13 21.85 13.42 6.31
CA ALA A 13 21.02 14.27 5.45
C ALA A 13 19.53 13.98 5.60
N GLN A 14 19.15 12.69 5.69
CA GLN A 14 17.76 12.25 5.86
C GLN A 14 17.24 12.48 7.29
N ALA A 15 18.06 12.19 8.29
CA ALA A 15 17.64 12.30 9.69
C ALA A 15 17.71 13.72 10.25
N GLY A 16 18.43 14.65 9.59
CA GLY A 16 18.66 16.01 10.04
C GLY A 16 19.55 16.14 11.29
N SER A 17 19.97 15.03 11.91
CA SER A 17 20.83 15.07 13.09
C SER A 17 21.73 13.84 13.22
N LEU A 18 22.95 14.04 13.75
CA LEU A 18 23.94 12.97 14.01
C LEU A 18 23.38 11.89 14.94
N ARG A 19 22.63 12.28 15.97
CA ARG A 19 22.04 11.35 16.93
C ARG A 19 20.98 10.44 16.29
N ARG A 20 20.13 10.99 15.44
CA ARG A 20 19.12 10.20 14.71
C ARG A 20 19.77 9.29 13.68
N ALA A 21 20.76 9.80 12.94
CA ALA A 21 21.53 9.01 11.98
C ALA A 21 22.23 7.82 12.65
N ALA A 22 22.88 8.05 13.81
CA ALA A 22 23.52 7.02 14.60
C ALA A 22 22.54 5.88 14.97
N ARG A 23 21.32 6.24 15.39
CA ARG A 23 20.26 5.26 15.72
C ARG A 23 19.83 4.44 14.49
N VAL A 24 19.63 5.11 13.35
CA VAL A 24 19.22 4.44 12.09
C VAL A 24 20.29 3.48 11.60
N LEU A 25 21.57 3.84 11.74
CA LEU A 25 22.70 3.03 11.29
C LEU A 25 23.13 1.94 12.29
N GLY A 26 22.61 1.95 13.51
CA GLY A 26 23.07 1.06 14.58
C GLY A 26 24.50 1.39 15.05
N PHE A 27 24.98 2.62 14.83
CA PHE A 27 26.32 3.08 15.20
C PHE A 27 26.31 3.95 16.46
N GLY A 28 27.45 4.00 17.13
CA GLY A 28 27.69 5.05 18.13
C GLY A 28 27.85 6.42 17.47
N GLN A 29 27.37 7.49 18.13
CA GLN A 29 27.52 8.86 17.61
C GLN A 29 28.98 9.26 17.31
N PRO A 30 30.02 8.87 18.11
CA PRO A 30 31.43 9.12 17.77
C PRO A 30 31.83 8.49 16.43
N THR A 31 31.34 7.31 16.12
CA THR A 31 31.60 6.60 14.84
C THR A 31 31.01 7.38 13.66
N VAL A 32 29.77 7.87 13.78
CA VAL A 32 29.14 8.72 12.76
C VAL A 32 29.94 9.99 12.50
N ILE A 33 30.39 10.65 13.56
CA ILE A 33 31.23 11.85 13.46
C ILE A 33 32.57 11.55 12.76
N ARG A 34 33.20 10.42 13.08
CA ARG A 34 34.47 10.01 12.47
C ARG A 34 34.29 9.80 10.95
N HIS A 35 33.28 9.03 10.52
CA HIS A 35 33.02 8.81 9.10
C HIS A 35 32.72 10.10 8.35
N LEU A 36 31.87 10.98 8.93
CA LEU A 36 31.61 12.28 8.32
C LEU A 36 32.91 13.09 8.13
N ARG A 37 33.75 13.18 9.16
CA ARG A 37 35.02 13.90 9.06
C ARG A 37 35.98 13.32 8.02
N GLN A 38 36.06 12.00 7.93
CA GLN A 38 36.85 11.30 6.92
C GLN A 38 36.35 11.63 5.50
N LEU A 39 35.04 11.66 5.29
CA LEU A 39 34.46 12.05 4.01
C LEU A 39 34.76 13.51 3.66
N GLU A 40 34.53 14.44 4.58
CA GLU A 40 34.80 15.88 4.40
C GLU A 40 36.29 16.16 4.12
N GLN A 41 37.20 15.46 4.82
CA GLN A 41 38.62 15.52 4.56
C GLN A 41 38.99 14.99 3.17
N SER A 42 38.43 13.86 2.76
CA SER A 42 38.71 13.26 1.45
C SER A 42 38.23 14.13 0.28
N LEU A 43 37.18 14.92 0.50
CA LEU A 43 36.58 15.81 -0.50
C LEU A 43 37.09 17.27 -0.39
N GLY A 44 37.83 17.58 0.64
CA GLY A 44 38.36 18.94 0.89
C GLY A 44 37.27 19.99 1.16
N THR A 45 36.06 19.57 1.51
CA THR A 45 34.94 20.48 1.75
C THR A 45 34.02 19.99 2.87
N ARG A 46 33.40 20.95 3.57
CA ARG A 46 32.36 20.62 4.54
C ARG A 46 31.06 20.30 3.83
N LEU A 47 30.36 19.24 4.29
CA LEU A 47 29.12 18.77 3.72
C LEU A 47 27.90 19.21 4.53
N PHE A 48 28.10 19.49 5.82
CA PHE A 48 27.05 19.97 6.71
C PHE A 48 27.47 21.25 7.46
N GLU A 49 26.48 22.11 7.67
CA GLU A 49 26.53 23.22 8.61
C GLU A 49 25.64 22.91 9.83
N ARG A 50 26.07 23.35 10.99
CA ARG A 50 25.29 23.18 12.22
C ARG A 50 24.32 24.34 12.35
N THR A 51 23.03 23.98 12.58
CA THR A 51 21.95 24.93 12.83
C THR A 51 21.33 24.67 14.20
N PRO A 52 20.54 25.60 14.77
CA PRO A 52 19.79 25.34 16.02
C PRO A 52 18.92 24.08 15.95
N ASP A 53 18.36 23.78 14.76
CA ASP A 53 17.46 22.66 14.52
C ASP A 53 18.20 21.35 14.14
N GLY A 54 19.53 21.36 14.01
CA GLY A 54 20.32 20.18 13.70
C GLY A 54 21.43 20.41 12.66
N HIS A 55 21.45 19.59 11.61
CA HIS A 55 22.47 19.64 10.55
C HIS A 55 21.78 19.85 9.20
N ARG A 56 22.24 20.85 8.44
CA ARG A 56 21.77 21.19 7.09
C ARG A 56 22.89 21.00 6.09
N LEU A 57 22.58 20.58 4.88
CA LEU A 57 23.54 20.44 3.80
C LEU A 57 24.13 21.80 3.37
N THR A 58 25.43 21.85 3.23
CA THR A 58 26.13 22.94 2.54
C THR A 58 25.93 22.84 1.03
N LYS A 59 26.44 23.80 0.26
CA LYS A 59 26.49 23.70 -1.22
C LYS A 59 27.24 22.43 -1.66
N GLY A 60 28.38 22.10 -1.00
CA GLY A 60 29.11 20.84 -1.27
C GLY A 60 28.27 19.59 -0.96
N GLY A 61 27.56 19.60 0.15
CA GLY A 61 26.63 18.52 0.50
C GLY A 61 25.48 18.37 -0.49
N GLN A 62 24.90 19.48 -0.97
CA GLN A 62 23.84 19.47 -1.98
C GLN A 62 24.34 18.91 -3.33
N HIS A 63 25.56 19.21 -3.75
CA HIS A 63 26.15 18.64 -4.95
C HIS A 63 26.48 17.15 -4.81
N LEU A 64 26.92 16.70 -3.63
CA LEU A 64 27.22 15.29 -3.37
C LEU A 64 25.95 14.44 -3.27
N MET A 65 24.83 15.00 -2.81
CA MET A 65 23.60 14.26 -2.49
C MET A 65 23.10 13.36 -3.62
N PRO A 66 22.92 13.83 -4.89
CA PRO A 66 22.45 12.98 -5.98
C PRO A 66 23.42 11.83 -6.30
N MET A 67 24.72 12.07 -6.22
CA MET A 67 25.74 11.04 -6.48
C MET A 67 25.77 9.98 -5.38
N ALA A 68 25.69 10.40 -4.11
CA ALA A 68 25.60 9.50 -2.98
C ALA A 68 24.32 8.66 -3.03
N GLN A 69 23.20 9.26 -3.40
CA GLN A 69 21.95 8.56 -3.60
C GLN A 69 22.05 7.51 -4.71
N SER A 70 22.62 7.85 -5.86
CA SER A 70 22.82 6.89 -6.96
C SER A 70 23.68 5.69 -6.55
N MET A 71 24.70 5.90 -5.70
CA MET A 71 25.49 4.79 -5.17
C MET A 71 24.67 3.90 -4.19
N ALA A 72 23.84 4.51 -3.35
CA ALA A 72 22.94 3.76 -2.46
C ALA A 72 21.94 2.93 -3.25
N ASP A 73 21.39 3.50 -4.32
CA ASP A 73 20.45 2.82 -5.22
C ASP A 73 21.15 1.64 -5.93
N ALA A 74 22.40 1.82 -6.40
CA ALA A 74 23.19 0.75 -6.99
C ALA A 74 23.52 -0.37 -5.98
N ALA A 75 23.90 -0.03 -4.73
CA ALA A 75 24.12 -1.02 -3.68
C ALA A 75 22.84 -1.81 -3.36
N THR A 76 21.71 -1.11 -3.31
CA THR A 76 20.40 -1.72 -3.12
C THR A 76 20.02 -2.62 -4.31
N ALA A 77 20.38 -2.23 -5.54
CA ALA A 77 20.18 -3.05 -6.75
C ALA A 77 21.00 -4.36 -6.70
N ILE A 78 22.25 -4.29 -6.20
CA ILE A 78 23.08 -5.49 -6.00
C ILE A 78 22.41 -6.42 -4.98
N ASP A 79 21.94 -5.87 -3.87
CA ASP A 79 21.23 -6.65 -2.86
C ASP A 79 19.90 -7.22 -3.38
N ARG A 80 19.18 -6.52 -4.27
CA ARG A 80 18.01 -7.05 -4.98
C ARG A 80 18.37 -8.24 -5.87
N ARG A 81 19.47 -8.12 -6.65
CA ARG A 81 19.94 -9.17 -7.53
C ARG A 81 20.56 -10.35 -6.78
N ARG A 82 21.13 -10.14 -5.59
CA ARG A 82 21.63 -11.23 -4.75
C ARG A 82 20.57 -12.30 -4.48
N MET A 83 19.31 -11.89 -4.39
CA MET A 83 18.18 -12.82 -4.26
C MET A 83 17.96 -13.66 -5.52
N ALA A 84 18.52 -13.28 -6.68
CA ALA A 84 18.48 -14.05 -7.91
C ALA A 84 19.64 -15.06 -8.05
N PHE A 85 20.68 -14.96 -7.21
CA PHE A 85 21.87 -15.82 -7.32
C PHE A 85 21.70 -17.21 -6.69
N GLY A 86 20.60 -17.49 -5.99
CA GLY A 86 20.34 -18.81 -5.38
C GLY A 86 18.98 -19.34 -5.82
N ASP A 87 18.79 -19.60 -7.12
CA ASP A 87 17.45 -19.64 -7.68
C ASP A 87 16.99 -21.04 -8.07
N ASP A 88 16.35 -21.70 -7.12
CA ASP A 88 15.47 -22.86 -7.38
C ASP A 88 13.97 -22.47 -7.29
N GLY A 89 13.62 -21.16 -7.45
CA GLY A 89 12.23 -20.66 -7.39
C GLY A 89 11.68 -20.49 -5.97
N GLY A 90 12.46 -20.84 -4.93
CA GLY A 90 12.08 -20.68 -3.53
C GLY A 90 12.43 -19.32 -2.93
N GLY A 91 11.95 -19.05 -1.70
CA GLY A 91 12.27 -17.86 -0.92
C GLY A 91 11.08 -16.97 -0.62
N VAL A 92 11.35 -15.78 -0.07
CA VAL A 92 10.31 -14.82 0.36
C VAL A 92 10.06 -13.80 -0.74
N VAL A 93 8.79 -13.48 -0.98
CA VAL A 93 8.35 -12.33 -1.78
C VAL A 93 7.36 -11.51 -0.96
N ARG A 94 7.69 -10.25 -0.70
CA ARG A 94 6.86 -9.32 0.06
C ARG A 94 5.96 -8.53 -0.86
N VAL A 95 4.66 -8.68 -0.69
CA VAL A 95 3.61 -7.97 -1.43
C VAL A 95 2.94 -6.97 -0.52
N SER A 96 3.06 -5.70 -0.81
CA SER A 96 2.30 -4.65 -0.15
C SER A 96 1.06 -4.33 -0.96
N ALA A 97 -0.08 -4.21 -0.32
CA ALA A 97 -1.35 -3.94 -0.97
C ALA A 97 -2.29 -3.13 -0.09
N GLY A 98 -3.16 -2.32 -0.70
CA GLY A 98 -4.28 -1.72 0.01
C GLY A 98 -5.25 -2.78 0.55
N GLU A 99 -6.13 -2.39 1.47
CA GLU A 99 -7.06 -3.32 2.17
C GLU A 99 -7.86 -4.22 1.21
N TRP A 100 -8.43 -3.66 0.15
CA TRP A 100 -9.29 -4.42 -0.74
C TRP A 100 -8.55 -5.47 -1.57
N PRO A 101 -7.45 -5.13 -2.28
CA PRO A 101 -6.69 -6.15 -3.00
C PRO A 101 -6.03 -7.17 -2.06
N ALA A 102 -5.57 -6.77 -0.86
CA ALA A 102 -5.03 -7.71 0.11
C ALA A 102 -6.10 -8.72 0.54
N ARG A 103 -7.30 -8.25 0.86
CA ARG A 103 -8.44 -9.09 1.23
C ARG A 103 -8.89 -10.02 0.09
N PHE A 104 -8.82 -9.55 -1.16
CA PHE A 104 -9.13 -10.37 -2.33
C PHE A 104 -8.12 -11.50 -2.54
N LEU A 105 -6.83 -11.23 -2.34
CA LEU A 105 -5.75 -12.19 -2.56
C LEU A 105 -5.59 -13.20 -1.41
N ALA A 106 -5.77 -12.78 -0.16
CA ALA A 106 -5.48 -13.59 1.03
C ALA A 106 -6.09 -15.02 0.98
N PRO A 107 -7.39 -15.22 0.73
CA PRO A 107 -7.97 -16.57 0.68
C PRO A 107 -7.47 -17.39 -0.52
N ARG A 108 -6.98 -16.73 -1.57
CA ARG A 108 -6.46 -17.38 -2.79
C ARG A 108 -5.03 -17.88 -2.64
N LEU A 109 -4.27 -17.35 -1.67
CA LEU A 109 -2.91 -17.80 -1.38
C LEU A 109 -2.83 -19.28 -1.00
N ALA A 110 -3.91 -19.88 -0.51
CA ALA A 110 -3.96 -21.30 -0.21
C ALA A 110 -3.63 -22.18 -1.43
N SER A 111 -4.12 -21.82 -2.62
CA SER A 111 -3.81 -22.55 -3.85
C SER A 111 -2.34 -22.39 -4.26
N LEU A 112 -1.77 -21.19 -4.10
CA LEU A 112 -0.37 -20.92 -4.39
C LEU A 112 0.55 -21.70 -3.45
N SER A 113 0.27 -21.67 -2.15
CA SER A 113 1.09 -22.39 -1.13
C SER A 113 1.09 -23.90 -1.32
N ASN A 114 -0.01 -24.47 -1.81
CA ASN A 114 -0.09 -25.89 -2.12
C ASN A 114 0.76 -26.29 -3.34
N THR A 115 0.89 -25.38 -4.31
CA THR A 115 1.61 -25.65 -5.57
C THR A 115 3.08 -25.29 -5.48
N HIS A 116 3.45 -24.27 -4.70
CA HIS A 116 4.81 -23.74 -4.59
C HIS A 116 5.26 -23.71 -3.12
N ARG A 117 5.64 -24.87 -2.58
CA ARG A 117 5.96 -25.06 -1.15
C ARG A 117 7.18 -24.29 -0.68
N ASP A 118 8.11 -24.01 -1.57
CA ASP A 118 9.35 -23.28 -1.27
C ASP A 118 9.19 -21.75 -1.39
N LEU A 119 8.01 -21.27 -1.85
CA LEU A 119 7.70 -19.86 -1.94
C LEU A 119 6.94 -19.39 -0.70
N THR A 120 7.52 -18.43 0.02
CA THR A 120 6.86 -17.71 1.10
C THR A 120 6.36 -16.36 0.60
N VAL A 121 5.07 -16.09 0.74
CA VAL A 121 4.48 -14.79 0.42
C VAL A 121 4.19 -14.03 1.71
N GLU A 122 4.83 -12.88 1.89
CA GLU A 122 4.48 -11.92 2.93
C GLU A 122 3.48 -10.91 2.36
N LEU A 123 2.20 -11.11 2.61
CA LEU A 123 1.15 -10.16 2.23
C LEU A 123 0.96 -9.11 3.33
N VAL A 124 1.29 -7.86 3.02
CA VAL A 124 1.25 -6.75 3.97
C VAL A 124 0.19 -5.75 3.52
N GLU A 125 -0.80 -5.53 4.39
CA GLU A 125 -1.78 -4.48 4.19
C GLU A 125 -1.20 -3.12 4.56
N THR A 126 -1.31 -2.14 3.67
CA THR A 126 -0.80 -0.79 3.89
C THR A 126 -1.72 0.28 3.33
N HIS A 127 -1.73 1.43 3.99
CA HIS A 127 -2.38 2.66 3.50
C HIS A 127 -1.35 3.67 2.97
N SER A 128 -0.07 3.44 3.19
CA SER A 128 1.03 4.26 2.67
C SER A 128 1.66 3.57 1.46
N GLU A 129 2.20 4.35 0.54
CA GLU A 129 2.98 3.83 -0.57
C GLU A 129 4.36 3.41 -0.03
N PRO A 130 4.69 2.10 0.02
CA PRO A 130 6.01 1.65 0.41
C PRO A 130 7.02 2.05 -0.66
N ASP A 131 8.21 2.39 -0.22
CA ASP A 131 9.32 2.68 -1.11
C ASP A 131 9.89 1.36 -1.69
N LEU A 132 9.54 1.06 -2.94
CA LEU A 132 10.04 -0.13 -3.64
C LEU A 132 11.54 -0.03 -3.95
N ASP A 133 12.08 1.18 -4.04
CA ASP A 133 13.51 1.39 -4.24
C ASP A 133 14.29 1.04 -2.97
N ARG A 134 13.69 1.24 -1.79
CA ARG A 134 14.23 0.88 -0.48
C ARG A 134 13.89 -0.52 0.01
N ARG A 135 13.24 -1.33 -0.81
CA ARG A 135 12.82 -2.70 -0.46
C ARG A 135 11.86 -2.81 0.71
N GLU A 136 11.03 -1.82 0.92
CA GLU A 136 9.94 -1.94 1.89
C GLU A 136 8.92 -2.99 1.42
N ALA A 137 8.83 -3.23 0.09
CA ALA A 137 8.15 -4.36 -0.53
C ALA A 137 8.82 -4.72 -1.86
N ASP A 138 8.60 -5.96 -2.36
CA ASP A 138 9.03 -6.42 -3.68
C ASP A 138 7.98 -6.08 -4.75
N LEU A 139 6.71 -6.19 -4.38
CA LEU A 139 5.54 -5.88 -5.20
C LEU A 139 4.62 -4.94 -4.45
N LEU A 140 4.03 -3.97 -5.16
CA LEU A 140 3.03 -3.08 -4.62
C LEU A 140 1.75 -3.15 -5.47
N ILE A 141 0.61 -3.35 -4.81
CA ILE A 141 -0.71 -3.28 -5.45
C ILE A 141 -1.45 -2.07 -4.91
N GLN A 142 -1.74 -1.11 -5.80
CA GLN A 142 -2.44 0.11 -5.44
C GLN A 142 -3.43 0.55 -6.52
N HIS A 143 -4.36 1.42 -6.14
CA HIS A 143 -5.19 2.16 -7.09
C HIS A 143 -4.40 3.37 -7.64
N GLY A 144 -4.67 3.73 -8.88
CA GLY A 144 -3.95 4.81 -9.52
C GLY A 144 -2.51 4.45 -9.89
N LEU A 145 -1.85 5.36 -10.53
CA LEU A 145 -0.44 5.24 -10.94
C LEU A 145 0.38 6.29 -10.19
N PRO A 146 1.59 5.95 -9.73
CA PRO A 146 2.48 6.93 -9.16
C PRO A 146 2.80 8.02 -10.19
N ALA A 147 2.83 9.27 -9.75
CA ALA A 147 3.07 10.42 -10.62
C ALA A 147 4.47 10.39 -11.26
N ARG A 148 5.44 9.74 -10.61
CA ARG A 148 6.85 9.62 -11.04
C ARG A 148 7.37 8.23 -10.71
N GLY A 149 8.38 7.77 -11.46
CA GLY A 149 9.11 6.53 -11.18
C GLY A 149 9.33 5.68 -12.42
N HIS A 150 10.35 4.84 -12.34
CA HIS A 150 10.79 3.88 -13.38
C HIS A 150 10.18 2.49 -13.18
N LEU A 151 9.22 2.36 -12.28
CA LEU A 151 8.61 1.08 -11.93
C LEU A 151 7.87 0.46 -13.12
N VAL A 152 7.99 -0.84 -13.26
CA VAL A 152 7.20 -1.62 -14.22
C VAL A 152 5.77 -1.70 -13.70
N ARG A 153 4.80 -1.43 -14.57
CA ARG A 153 3.38 -1.32 -14.28
C ARG A 153 2.61 -2.44 -14.96
N VAL A 154 1.86 -3.19 -14.19
CA VAL A 154 1.00 -4.28 -14.69
C VAL A 154 -0.45 -3.96 -14.31
N SER A 155 -1.33 -3.82 -15.29
CA SER A 155 -2.75 -3.59 -15.03
C SER A 155 -3.40 -4.85 -14.49
N LEU A 156 -4.11 -4.74 -13.36
CA LEU A 156 -4.85 -5.83 -12.73
C LEU A 156 -6.36 -5.78 -13.02
N GLY A 157 -6.89 -4.62 -13.41
CA GLY A 157 -8.32 -4.42 -13.64
C GLY A 157 -8.95 -3.50 -12.59
N THR A 158 -10.27 -3.61 -12.41
CA THR A 158 -11.05 -2.73 -11.52
C THR A 158 -11.61 -3.51 -10.34
N ILE A 159 -11.72 -2.83 -9.21
CA ILE A 159 -12.54 -3.26 -8.07
C ILE A 159 -13.67 -2.24 -7.95
N GLU A 160 -14.89 -2.72 -7.98
CA GLU A 160 -16.09 -1.90 -7.87
C GLU A 160 -16.69 -2.02 -6.48
N ALA A 161 -17.32 -0.95 -6.03
CA ALA A 161 -17.94 -0.86 -4.73
C ALA A 161 -19.41 -0.41 -4.85
N ALA A 162 -20.21 -0.78 -3.86
CA ALA A 162 -21.60 -0.40 -3.75
C ALA A 162 -21.95 -0.09 -2.29
N ILE A 163 -23.17 0.40 -2.07
CA ILE A 163 -23.69 0.61 -0.73
C ILE A 163 -24.36 -0.69 -0.25
N TYR A 164 -24.06 -1.06 0.98
CA TYR A 164 -24.59 -2.23 1.66
C TYR A 164 -25.14 -1.88 3.04
N GLY A 165 -26.08 -2.70 3.49
CA GLY A 165 -26.57 -2.70 4.86
C GLY A 165 -26.83 -4.11 5.32
N ALA A 166 -26.87 -4.35 6.64
CA ALA A 166 -27.31 -5.64 7.17
C ALA A 166 -28.74 -5.94 6.72
N ALA A 167 -29.06 -7.20 6.41
CA ALA A 167 -30.43 -7.61 6.04
C ALA A 167 -31.44 -7.21 7.13
N SER A 168 -31.11 -7.44 8.40
CA SER A 168 -31.94 -7.04 9.54
C SER A 168 -32.22 -5.53 9.62
N LEU A 169 -31.21 -4.69 9.31
CA LEU A 169 -31.37 -3.23 9.27
C LEU A 169 -32.30 -2.82 8.11
N VAL A 170 -32.09 -3.40 6.94
CA VAL A 170 -32.88 -3.09 5.73
C VAL A 170 -34.34 -3.54 5.87
N GLU A 171 -34.60 -4.65 6.55
CA GLU A 171 -35.93 -5.14 6.86
C GLU A 171 -36.65 -4.28 7.89
N SER A 172 -35.96 -3.90 8.95
CA SER A 172 -36.52 -3.03 10.01
C SER A 172 -36.68 -1.58 9.58
N GLN A 173 -35.89 -1.13 8.60
CA GLN A 173 -35.91 0.23 8.07
C GLN A 173 -35.94 0.25 6.53
N PRO A 174 -37.10 -0.04 5.89
CA PRO A 174 -37.20 -0.14 4.43
C PRO A 174 -36.80 1.16 3.69
N THR A 175 -36.83 2.29 4.38
CA THR A 175 -36.39 3.59 3.85
C THR A 175 -34.91 3.61 3.47
N THR A 176 -34.09 2.67 3.99
CA THR A 176 -32.68 2.49 3.60
C THR A 176 -32.49 2.16 2.13
N ARG A 177 -33.53 1.62 1.46
CA ARG A 177 -33.51 1.31 0.03
C ARG A 177 -33.71 2.53 -0.87
N THR A 178 -34.00 3.70 -0.30
CA THR A 178 -34.29 4.93 -1.05
C THR A 178 -33.14 5.90 -0.91
N GLU A 179 -32.49 6.23 -2.01
CA GLU A 179 -31.34 7.13 -2.05
C GLU A 179 -31.63 8.49 -1.36
N ALA A 180 -32.79 9.09 -1.65
CA ALA A 180 -33.20 10.35 -1.04
C ALA A 180 -33.26 10.30 0.51
N ARG A 181 -33.28 9.11 1.11
CA ARG A 181 -33.32 8.90 2.55
C ARG A 181 -31.98 8.56 3.18
N TRP A 182 -30.93 8.32 2.39
CA TRP A 182 -29.60 7.96 2.92
C TRP A 182 -29.01 8.99 3.85
N ARG A 183 -29.32 10.28 3.62
CA ARG A 183 -28.93 11.37 4.54
C ARG A 183 -29.45 11.15 5.97
N SER A 184 -30.60 10.51 6.14
CA SER A 184 -31.20 10.24 7.46
C SER A 184 -30.77 8.90 8.08
N CYS A 185 -30.16 8.02 7.29
CA CYS A 185 -29.67 6.74 7.79
C CYS A 185 -28.41 6.89 8.64
N ALA A 186 -28.17 5.90 9.50
CA ALA A 186 -26.88 5.73 10.15
C ALA A 186 -25.86 5.20 9.12
N TRP A 187 -24.62 5.66 9.24
CA TRP A 187 -23.52 5.24 8.39
C TRP A 187 -22.33 4.76 9.19
N VAL A 188 -21.65 3.75 8.65
CA VAL A 188 -20.34 3.27 9.10
C VAL A 188 -19.32 3.66 8.06
N ALA A 189 -18.23 4.30 8.47
CA ALA A 189 -17.23 4.82 7.56
C ALA A 189 -15.84 4.91 8.20
N TYR A 190 -14.85 5.39 7.44
CA TYR A 190 -13.52 5.66 7.96
C TYR A 190 -13.51 6.85 8.94
N ASP A 191 -12.51 6.88 9.81
CA ASP A 191 -12.26 7.98 10.73
C ASP A 191 -11.58 9.18 10.03
N ALA A 192 -11.43 10.29 10.74
CA ALA A 192 -10.91 11.55 10.19
C ALA A 192 -9.52 11.43 9.53
N PRO A 193 -8.53 10.68 10.08
CA PRO A 193 -7.24 10.50 9.41
C PRO A 193 -7.32 9.82 8.05
N HIS A 194 -8.43 9.16 7.72
CA HIS A 194 -8.65 8.41 6.48
C HIS A 194 -9.69 9.09 5.55
N GLU A 195 -10.03 10.36 5.77
CA GLU A 195 -10.98 11.12 4.93
C GLU A 195 -10.47 11.31 3.47
N TYR A 196 -9.19 11.06 3.20
CA TYR A 196 -8.63 11.10 1.85
C TYR A 196 -9.10 9.96 0.93
N PHE A 197 -9.74 8.91 1.46
CA PHE A 197 -10.31 7.86 0.62
C PHE A 197 -11.49 8.38 -0.21
N ARG A 198 -11.56 7.94 -1.47
CA ARG A 198 -12.65 8.33 -2.39
C ARG A 198 -14.03 7.98 -1.85
N SER A 199 -14.17 6.84 -1.16
CA SER A 199 -15.40 6.45 -0.48
C SER A 199 -15.84 7.47 0.57
N MET A 200 -14.89 8.09 1.27
CA MET A 200 -15.18 9.15 2.23
C MET A 200 -15.60 10.44 1.54
N ALA A 201 -14.91 10.84 0.46
CA ALA A 201 -15.29 12.01 -0.32
C ALA A 201 -16.73 11.88 -0.88
N PHE A 202 -17.05 10.69 -1.44
CA PHE A 202 -18.40 10.37 -1.90
C PHE A 202 -19.42 10.47 -0.76
N LEU A 203 -19.14 9.84 0.38
CA LEU A 203 -20.04 9.83 1.52
C LEU A 203 -20.27 11.22 2.11
N ILE A 204 -19.22 12.02 2.26
CA ILE A 204 -19.31 13.41 2.75
C ILE A 204 -20.18 14.24 1.82
N GLY A 205 -20.03 14.10 0.50
CA GLY A 205 -20.88 14.76 -0.49
C GLY A 205 -22.36 14.40 -0.34
N HIS A 206 -22.68 13.16 0.00
CA HIS A 206 -24.05 12.69 0.23
C HIS A 206 -24.61 13.12 1.59
N LEU A 207 -23.82 13.11 2.64
CA LEU A 207 -24.28 13.44 4.00
C LEU A 207 -24.36 14.94 4.25
N GLY A 208 -23.61 15.78 3.53
CA GLY A 208 -23.49 17.22 3.81
C GLY A 208 -22.91 17.47 5.20
N ASP A 209 -23.64 18.18 6.04
CA ASP A 209 -23.20 18.53 7.41
C ASP A 209 -23.26 17.37 8.41
N ARG A 210 -23.90 16.27 8.04
CA ARG A 210 -24.00 15.09 8.91
C ARG A 210 -22.71 14.28 8.89
N ARG A 211 -22.47 13.56 9.99
CA ARG A 211 -21.30 12.67 10.12
C ARG A 211 -21.73 11.21 10.27
N PRO A 212 -20.90 10.27 9.81
CA PRO A 212 -21.13 8.84 10.10
C PRO A 212 -21.25 8.61 11.61
N ARG A 213 -22.20 7.75 12.02
CA ARG A 213 -22.41 7.45 13.44
C ARG A 213 -21.34 6.52 14.00
N VAL A 214 -20.80 5.63 13.16
CA VAL A 214 -19.69 4.74 13.50
C VAL A 214 -18.52 5.06 12.60
N ARG A 215 -17.36 5.27 13.17
CA ARG A 215 -16.11 5.52 12.44
C ARG A 215 -15.03 4.57 12.92
N ALA A 216 -14.33 3.94 11.98
CA ALA A 216 -13.27 2.98 12.25
C ALA A 216 -12.12 3.17 11.27
N ASN A 217 -10.90 2.94 11.72
CA ASN A 217 -9.68 3.12 10.94
C ASN A 217 -9.30 1.88 10.09
N ARG A 218 -10.08 0.81 10.16
CA ARG A 218 -9.85 -0.44 9.44
C ARG A 218 -11.11 -0.91 8.77
N PHE A 219 -10.97 -1.38 7.53
CA PHE A 219 -12.07 -1.94 6.76
C PHE A 219 -12.73 -3.14 7.47
N SER A 220 -11.94 -3.99 8.12
CA SER A 220 -12.45 -5.14 8.87
C SER A 220 -13.42 -4.73 9.99
N LEU A 221 -13.10 -3.68 10.73
CA LEU A 221 -13.98 -3.15 11.79
C LEU A 221 -15.25 -2.53 11.23
N GLN A 222 -15.15 -1.84 10.09
CA GLN A 222 -16.33 -1.30 9.40
C GLN A 222 -17.26 -2.43 8.94
N LEU A 223 -16.69 -3.47 8.31
CA LEU A 223 -17.46 -4.61 7.83
C LEU A 223 -18.25 -5.29 8.97
N GLU A 224 -17.60 -5.52 10.12
CA GLU A 224 -18.28 -6.11 11.27
C GLU A 224 -19.38 -5.18 11.84
N ALA A 225 -19.15 -3.89 11.89
CA ALA A 225 -20.17 -2.93 12.31
C ALA A 225 -21.37 -2.89 11.33
N ILE A 226 -21.10 -2.96 10.03
CA ILE A 226 -22.18 -3.02 9.01
C ILE A 226 -22.97 -4.33 9.13
N ARG A 227 -22.33 -5.48 9.30
CA ARG A 227 -22.94 -6.78 9.53
C ARG A 227 -23.85 -6.79 10.76
N ALA A 228 -23.39 -6.12 11.81
CA ALA A 228 -24.16 -5.96 13.04
C ALA A 228 -25.34 -4.97 12.93
N GLY A 229 -25.53 -4.32 11.78
CA GLY A 229 -26.65 -3.38 11.57
C GLY A 229 -26.41 -1.98 12.16
N ALA A 230 -25.16 -1.60 12.45
CA ALA A 230 -24.85 -0.28 12.99
C ALA A 230 -25.10 0.86 12.00
N GLY A 231 -25.24 0.56 10.71
CA GLY A 231 -25.55 1.52 9.65
C GLY A 231 -25.26 0.97 8.26
N LEU A 232 -25.48 1.82 7.27
CA LEU A 232 -25.07 1.58 5.88
C LEU A 232 -23.57 1.78 5.74
N GLY A 233 -22.95 1.10 4.77
CA GLY A 233 -21.54 1.29 4.46
C GLY A 233 -21.24 1.05 2.99
N ILE A 234 -20.10 1.54 2.56
CA ILE A 234 -19.55 1.33 1.21
C ILE A 234 -18.59 0.15 1.28
N LEU A 235 -18.90 -0.92 0.57
CA LEU A 235 -18.09 -2.12 0.53
C LEU A 235 -17.74 -2.49 -0.92
N PRO A 236 -16.57 -3.10 -1.18
CA PRO A 236 -16.28 -3.69 -2.48
C PRO A 236 -17.26 -4.84 -2.75
N CYS A 237 -17.73 -4.94 -3.99
CA CYS A 237 -18.77 -5.90 -4.38
C CYS A 237 -18.36 -7.35 -4.08
N PHE A 238 -17.08 -7.69 -4.27
CA PHE A 238 -16.58 -9.03 -3.98
C PHE A 238 -16.62 -9.43 -2.49
N VAL A 239 -16.85 -8.46 -1.59
CA VAL A 239 -17.06 -8.71 -0.15
C VAL A 239 -18.54 -8.72 0.19
N GLY A 240 -19.30 -7.74 -0.30
CA GLY A 240 -20.69 -7.58 0.07
C GLY A 240 -21.63 -8.57 -0.62
N ASP A 241 -21.40 -8.87 -1.90
CA ASP A 241 -22.30 -9.75 -2.68
C ASP A 241 -22.35 -11.21 -2.21
N PRO A 242 -21.23 -11.84 -1.82
CA PRO A 242 -21.24 -13.21 -1.32
C PRO A 242 -21.69 -13.33 0.14
N ASP A 243 -21.85 -12.24 0.86
CA ASP A 243 -22.21 -12.24 2.27
C ASP A 243 -23.74 -12.32 2.46
N PRO A 244 -24.28 -13.44 2.97
CA PRO A 244 -25.72 -13.63 3.12
C PRO A 244 -26.35 -12.70 4.16
N THR A 245 -25.56 -12.10 5.05
CA THR A 245 -26.05 -11.17 6.07
C THR A 245 -26.21 -9.75 5.56
N LEU A 246 -25.71 -9.47 4.34
CA LEU A 246 -25.70 -8.15 3.73
C LEU A 246 -26.64 -8.06 2.54
N VAL A 247 -27.24 -6.90 2.36
CA VAL A 247 -28.05 -6.54 1.20
C VAL A 247 -27.38 -5.39 0.46
N ARG A 248 -27.16 -5.58 -0.84
CA ARG A 248 -26.70 -4.51 -1.73
C ARG A 248 -27.87 -3.57 -2.05
N LEU A 249 -27.65 -2.28 -1.85
CA LEU A 249 -28.66 -1.23 -1.99
C LEU A 249 -28.54 -0.46 -3.31
N THR A 250 -27.38 -0.51 -3.97
CA THR A 250 -27.13 0.18 -5.25
C THR A 250 -26.55 -0.75 -6.29
N ALA A 251 -26.59 -0.33 -7.55
CA ALA A 251 -25.60 -0.79 -8.53
C ALA A 251 -24.19 -0.41 -8.07
N PRO A 252 -23.14 -1.01 -8.63
CA PRO A 252 -21.80 -0.51 -8.41
C PRO A 252 -21.71 0.99 -8.73
N LEU A 253 -21.02 1.74 -7.87
CA LEU A 253 -20.91 3.20 -7.96
C LEU A 253 -19.72 3.55 -8.89
N PRO A 254 -19.98 4.15 -10.07
CA PRO A 254 -18.90 4.49 -11.02
C PRO A 254 -17.84 5.41 -10.43
N GLU A 255 -18.25 6.30 -9.53
CA GLU A 255 -17.38 7.25 -8.82
C GLU A 255 -16.37 6.54 -7.89
N LEU A 256 -16.68 5.30 -7.50
CA LEU A 256 -15.86 4.48 -6.61
C LEU A 256 -15.20 3.31 -7.33
N THR A 257 -15.29 3.26 -8.66
CA THR A 257 -14.59 2.25 -9.46
C THR A 257 -13.10 2.61 -9.53
N ASP A 258 -12.27 1.83 -8.85
CA ASP A 258 -10.83 2.00 -8.83
C ASP A 258 -10.13 0.99 -9.73
N ARG A 259 -9.24 1.49 -10.60
CA ARG A 259 -8.34 0.64 -11.39
C ARG A 259 -7.10 0.35 -10.57
N TYR A 260 -6.78 -0.92 -10.42
CA TYR A 260 -5.63 -1.39 -9.67
C TYR A 260 -4.45 -1.75 -10.58
N TRP A 261 -3.27 -1.47 -10.08
CA TRP A 261 -2.01 -1.72 -10.74
C TRP A 261 -1.09 -2.48 -9.79
N LEU A 262 -0.34 -3.42 -10.36
CA LEU A 262 0.79 -4.02 -9.70
C LEU A 262 2.06 -3.32 -10.18
N LEU A 263 2.85 -2.86 -9.25
CA LEU A 263 4.11 -2.16 -9.46
C LEU A 263 5.25 -3.03 -8.97
N VAL A 264 6.33 -3.05 -9.75
CA VAL A 264 7.54 -3.81 -9.44
C VAL A 264 8.77 -3.05 -9.93
N HIS A 265 9.86 -3.10 -9.16
CA HIS A 265 11.13 -2.57 -9.63
C HIS A 265 11.65 -3.36 -10.84
N PRO A 266 12.20 -2.72 -11.90
CA PRO A 266 12.69 -3.42 -13.10
C PRO A 266 13.64 -4.57 -12.79
N ASP A 267 14.55 -4.42 -11.80
CA ASP A 267 15.52 -5.44 -11.40
C ASP A 267 14.87 -6.73 -10.85
N LEU A 268 13.68 -6.62 -10.26
CA LEU A 268 12.97 -7.77 -9.69
C LEU A 268 12.08 -8.49 -10.71
N LYS A 269 11.72 -7.84 -11.81
CA LYS A 269 10.82 -8.42 -12.83
C LYS A 269 11.34 -9.74 -13.41
N THR A 270 12.66 -9.92 -13.46
CA THR A 270 13.33 -11.11 -14.03
C THR A 270 13.57 -12.20 -12.99
N VAL A 271 13.39 -11.93 -11.70
CA VAL A 271 13.57 -12.91 -10.62
C VAL A 271 12.45 -13.95 -10.69
N PRO A 272 12.73 -15.26 -10.87
CA PRO A 272 11.74 -16.30 -11.14
C PRO A 272 10.57 -16.32 -10.16
N ARG A 273 10.83 -16.32 -8.83
CA ARG A 273 9.76 -16.33 -7.82
C ARG A 273 8.89 -15.06 -7.86
N VAL A 274 9.49 -13.90 -8.18
CA VAL A 274 8.75 -12.64 -8.31
C VAL A 274 7.87 -12.68 -9.55
N ARG A 275 8.41 -13.15 -10.69
CA ARG A 275 7.68 -13.33 -11.93
C ARG A 275 6.51 -14.30 -11.77
N LEU A 276 6.75 -15.44 -11.11
CA LEU A 276 5.71 -16.41 -10.77
C LEU A 276 4.57 -15.74 -10.01
N LEU A 277 4.89 -14.96 -8.97
CA LEU A 277 3.87 -14.30 -8.17
C LEU A 277 3.15 -13.20 -8.94
N ILE A 278 3.83 -12.45 -9.82
CA ILE A 278 3.20 -11.48 -10.73
C ILE A 278 2.16 -12.17 -11.62
N ASP A 279 2.53 -13.29 -12.25
CA ASP A 279 1.64 -14.02 -13.16
C ASP A 279 0.47 -14.65 -12.40
N TRP A 280 0.70 -15.16 -11.19
CA TRP A 280 -0.35 -15.66 -10.32
C TRP A 280 -1.34 -14.55 -9.91
N ILE A 281 -0.86 -13.39 -9.47
CA ILE A 281 -1.71 -12.24 -9.11
C ILE A 281 -2.54 -11.81 -10.31
N ARG A 282 -1.95 -11.69 -11.50
CA ARG A 282 -2.68 -11.34 -12.74
C ARG A 282 -3.79 -12.34 -13.04
N THR A 283 -3.49 -13.62 -12.92
CA THR A 283 -4.45 -14.70 -13.13
C THR A 283 -5.59 -14.62 -12.13
N ALA A 284 -5.28 -14.44 -10.84
CA ALA A 284 -6.29 -14.29 -9.79
C ALA A 284 -7.27 -13.13 -10.07
N PHE A 285 -6.73 -11.95 -10.46
CA PHE A 285 -7.58 -10.80 -10.82
C PHE A 285 -8.39 -11.04 -12.10
N LYS A 286 -7.82 -11.70 -13.11
CA LYS A 286 -8.52 -12.05 -14.35
C LYS A 286 -9.68 -13.02 -14.09
N GLU A 287 -9.45 -14.06 -13.34
CA GLU A 287 -10.46 -15.07 -12.98
C GLU A 287 -11.53 -14.49 -12.05
N GLY A 288 -11.15 -13.62 -11.14
CA GLY A 288 -12.05 -12.92 -10.23
C GLY A 288 -12.78 -11.72 -10.81
N LYS A 289 -12.61 -11.41 -12.11
CA LYS A 289 -13.09 -10.16 -12.72
C LYS A 289 -14.60 -9.92 -12.47
N SER A 290 -15.45 -10.90 -12.72
CA SER A 290 -16.90 -10.71 -12.55
C SER A 290 -17.28 -10.44 -11.09
N MET A 291 -16.62 -11.11 -10.14
CA MET A 291 -16.80 -10.90 -8.71
C MET A 291 -16.33 -9.50 -8.29
N LEU A 292 -15.15 -9.09 -8.77
CA LEU A 292 -14.56 -7.78 -8.47
C LEU A 292 -15.42 -6.63 -9.02
N GLN A 293 -16.12 -6.85 -10.13
CA GLN A 293 -17.02 -5.88 -10.79
C GLN A 293 -18.49 -5.99 -10.36
N GLY A 294 -18.79 -6.79 -9.33
CA GLY A 294 -20.15 -6.90 -8.83
C GLY A 294 -21.16 -7.37 -9.87
N SER A 295 -20.71 -8.06 -10.93
CA SER A 295 -21.59 -8.69 -11.89
C SER A 295 -22.35 -9.81 -11.17
N ARG A 296 -23.66 -9.65 -10.92
CA ARG A 296 -24.48 -10.73 -10.42
C ARG A 296 -24.32 -11.90 -11.40
N ARG A 297 -23.89 -13.07 -10.92
CA ARG A 297 -24.34 -14.31 -11.54
C ARG A 297 -25.88 -14.21 -11.53
N GLU A 298 -26.48 -14.14 -12.69
CA GLU A 298 -27.93 -14.40 -12.79
C GLU A 298 -28.16 -15.70 -12.02
N ALA A 299 -28.87 -15.61 -10.91
CA ALA A 299 -29.33 -16.79 -10.21
C ALA A 299 -30.17 -17.54 -11.24
N SER A 300 -29.66 -18.67 -11.71
CA SER A 300 -30.44 -19.61 -12.48
C SER A 300 -31.72 -19.86 -11.69
N ARG A 301 -32.86 -19.44 -12.30
CA ARG A 301 -34.20 -19.72 -11.82
C ARG A 301 -34.41 -21.22 -11.78
#